data_c7ef3b7c641e4c6aaadf1b1991fc4be9
#
_entry.id   c7ef3b7c641e4c6aaadf1b1991fc4be9
#
_cell.length_a   1.000
_cell.length_b   1.000
_cell.length_c   1.000
_cell.angle_alpha   90.00
_cell.angle_beta   90.00
_cell.angle_gamma   90.00
#
_symmetry.space_group_name_H-M   'P 1'
#
loop_
_entity.id
_entity.type
_entity.pdbx_description
1 polymer ?
#
loop_
_entity_poly.entity_id
_entity_poly.type
_entity_poly.pdbx_seq_one_letter_code
_entity_poly.pdbx_strand_id
1 'polypeptide(L)'
;DVEKYLMRYVGELYTIAATNEVVYIGADLPDEYAHSEYTNILKGANAKAKANAVQGIPELIKISSGLKYFPNKKKKHNNDAKYGWYRYESRFALPVFGEDGEILRFNVFHVAMLVRHARDGKKYLYDIMNIKKETNIFWKSFPD
;
A
#
# COMPACT_ATOMS: atom_id res chain seq x y z
N ASP A 1 16.49 1.95 2.42
CA ASP A 1 15.82 1.17 3.48
C ASP A 1 14.35 1.58 3.59
N VAL A 2 13.49 0.59 3.46
CA VAL A 2 12.02 0.78 3.45
C VAL A 2 11.53 1.35 4.79
N GLU A 3 11.96 0.76 5.88
CA GLU A 3 11.53 1.18 7.21
C GLU A 3 11.92 2.63 7.50
N LYS A 4 13.15 2.98 7.18
CA LYS A 4 13.65 4.34 7.36
C LYS A 4 12.89 5.33 6.46
N TYR A 5 12.61 4.94 5.23
CA TYR A 5 11.85 5.80 4.30
C TYR A 5 10.45 6.12 4.86
N LEU A 6 9.78 5.10 5.39
CA LEU A 6 8.42 5.25 5.91
C LEU A 6 8.32 6.15 7.13
N MET A 7 9.42 6.33 7.86
CA MET A 7 9.44 7.24 9.01
C MET A 7 9.03 8.66 8.63
N ARG A 8 9.27 9.09 7.40
CA ARG A 8 8.90 10.44 6.93
C ARG A 8 7.40 10.70 6.96
N TYR A 9 6.59 9.64 6.89
CA TYR A 9 5.13 9.77 6.87
C TYR A 9 4.50 9.67 8.26
N VAL A 10 5.23 9.22 9.26
CA VAL A 10 4.68 9.03 10.61
C VAL A 10 4.18 10.38 11.16
N GLY A 11 2.93 10.37 11.62
CA GLY A 11 2.27 11.57 12.11
C GLY A 11 1.46 12.31 11.04
N GLU A 12 1.60 11.93 9.78
CA GLU A 12 0.84 12.54 8.68
C GLU A 12 -0.53 11.86 8.51
N LEU A 13 -1.40 12.53 7.78
CA LEU A 13 -2.69 11.98 7.38
C LEU A 13 -2.94 12.27 5.91
N TYR A 14 -3.69 11.37 5.26
CA TYR A 14 -4.02 11.51 3.85
C TYR A 14 -5.48 11.17 3.63
N THR A 15 -6.11 11.82 2.66
CA THR A 15 -7.53 11.66 2.39
C THR A 15 -7.75 10.81 1.15
N ILE A 16 -8.66 9.85 1.26
CA ILE A 16 -9.14 9.06 0.12
C ILE A 16 -10.10 9.95 -0.66
N ALA A 17 -9.76 10.26 -1.92
CA ALA A 17 -10.52 11.22 -2.72
C ALA A 17 -11.97 10.79 -2.95
N ALA A 18 -12.19 9.48 -3.16
CA ALA A 18 -13.52 8.95 -3.49
C ALA A 18 -14.53 9.08 -2.34
N THR A 19 -14.07 9.06 -1.09
CA THR A 19 -14.95 8.97 0.08
C THR A 19 -14.75 10.09 1.09
N ASN A 20 -13.69 10.87 0.97
CA ASN A 20 -13.22 11.86 1.97
C ASN A 20 -12.81 11.23 3.30
N GLU A 21 -12.66 9.92 3.35
CA GLU A 21 -12.14 9.25 4.55
C GLU A 21 -10.67 9.60 4.74
N VAL A 22 -10.26 9.72 6.00
CA VAL A 22 -8.88 10.08 6.37
C VAL A 22 -8.16 8.86 6.88
N VAL A 23 -6.95 8.64 6.37
CA VAL A 23 -6.07 7.56 6.81
C VAL A 23 -4.83 8.19 7.44
N TYR A 24 -4.57 7.80 8.67
CA TYR A 24 -3.41 8.28 9.45
C TYR A 24 -2.24 7.33 9.30
N ILE A 25 -1.04 7.86 9.44
CA ILE A 25 0.18 7.07 9.47
C ILE A 25 0.72 7.05 10.90
N GLY A 26 0.58 5.90 11.54
CA GLY A 26 1.04 5.71 12.91
C GLY A 26 2.50 5.26 12.97
N ALA A 27 3.07 5.32 14.17
CA ALA A 27 4.46 4.94 14.40
C ALA A 27 4.72 3.44 14.20
N ASP A 28 3.67 2.62 14.15
CA ASP A 28 3.76 1.18 13.92
C ASP A 28 3.98 0.79 12.46
N LEU A 29 3.63 1.69 11.51
CA LEU A 29 3.69 1.33 10.09
C LEU A 29 5.09 0.92 9.61
N PRO A 30 6.16 1.65 9.92
CA PRO A 30 7.47 1.29 9.39
C PRO A 30 7.89 -0.14 9.70
N ASP A 31 7.77 -0.55 10.95
CA ASP A 31 8.14 -1.92 11.36
C ASP A 31 7.22 -2.96 10.75
N GLU A 32 5.92 -2.76 10.84
CA GLU A 32 4.94 -3.72 10.33
C GLU A 32 5.09 -3.90 8.81
N TYR A 33 5.21 -2.81 8.08
CA TYR A 33 5.36 -2.85 6.62
C TYR A 33 6.62 -3.59 6.20
N ALA A 34 7.73 -3.33 6.86
CA ALA A 34 9.03 -3.90 6.51
C ALA A 34 9.15 -5.37 6.92
N HIS A 35 8.48 -5.79 7.98
CA HIS A 35 8.71 -7.08 8.62
C HIS A 35 7.48 -7.96 8.80
N SER A 36 6.34 -7.62 8.20
CA SER A 36 5.13 -8.44 8.31
C SER A 36 5.34 -9.83 7.73
N GLU A 37 4.51 -10.79 8.15
CA GLU A 37 4.52 -12.13 7.58
C GLU A 37 4.38 -12.09 6.06
N TYR A 38 3.49 -11.22 5.58
CA TYR A 38 3.30 -11.06 4.15
C TYR A 38 4.57 -10.58 3.46
N THR A 39 5.24 -9.55 4.01
CA THR A 39 6.49 -9.04 3.46
C THR A 39 7.56 -10.13 3.40
N ASN A 40 7.65 -10.93 4.44
CA ASN A 40 8.69 -11.96 4.56
C ASN A 40 8.55 -13.09 3.54
N ILE A 41 7.35 -13.32 3.02
CA ILE A 41 7.13 -14.37 2.02
C ILE A 41 7.22 -13.86 0.58
N LEU A 42 7.25 -12.54 0.39
CA LEU A 42 7.34 -11.97 -0.96
C LEU A 42 8.72 -12.20 -1.58
N LYS A 43 8.71 -12.44 -2.90
CA LYS A 43 9.93 -12.65 -3.68
C LYS A 43 9.84 -11.97 -5.03
N GLY A 44 11.01 -11.70 -5.63
CA GLY A 44 11.10 -11.20 -7.00
C GLY A 44 10.39 -9.87 -7.22
N ALA A 45 9.63 -9.78 -8.30
CA ALA A 45 8.97 -8.54 -8.71
C ALA A 45 8.01 -8.00 -7.67
N ASN A 46 7.27 -8.87 -6.96
CA ASN A 46 6.33 -8.42 -5.95
C ASN A 46 7.04 -7.85 -4.72
N ALA A 47 8.17 -8.43 -4.31
CA ALA A 47 8.97 -7.88 -3.22
C ALA A 47 9.51 -6.49 -3.57
N LYS A 48 10.02 -6.34 -4.80
CA LYS A 48 10.50 -5.03 -5.30
C LYS A 48 9.36 -4.03 -5.38
N ALA A 49 8.18 -4.47 -5.83
CA ALA A 49 7.02 -3.60 -5.93
C ALA A 49 6.60 -3.07 -4.56
N LYS A 50 6.56 -3.93 -3.55
CA LYS A 50 6.22 -3.49 -2.20
C LYS A 50 7.24 -2.50 -1.65
N ALA A 51 8.53 -2.75 -1.86
CA ALA A 51 9.58 -1.83 -1.42
C ALA A 51 9.47 -0.48 -2.13
N ASN A 52 9.19 -0.47 -3.43
CA ASN A 52 9.07 0.78 -4.19
C ASN A 52 7.76 1.54 -3.90
N ALA A 53 6.71 0.84 -3.49
CA ALA A 53 5.42 1.48 -3.22
C ALA A 53 5.50 2.51 -2.09
N VAL A 54 6.49 2.40 -1.21
CA VAL A 54 6.63 3.36 -0.10
C VAL A 54 6.85 4.79 -0.60
N GLN A 55 7.38 4.97 -1.80
CA GLN A 55 7.60 6.29 -2.36
C GLN A 55 6.29 6.97 -2.74
N GLY A 56 5.22 6.23 -2.92
CA GLY A 56 3.94 6.75 -3.35
C GLY A 56 2.80 6.54 -2.35
N ILE A 57 3.10 6.34 -1.07
CA ILE A 57 2.05 6.10 -0.05
C ILE A 57 0.93 7.15 -0.09
N PRO A 58 1.23 8.47 -0.12
CA PRO A 58 0.16 9.47 -0.16
C PRO A 58 -0.74 9.30 -1.39
N GLU A 59 -0.17 9.09 -2.56
CA GLU A 59 -0.91 8.95 -3.81
C GLU A 59 -1.72 7.65 -3.83
N LEU A 60 -1.15 6.57 -3.30
CA LEU A 60 -1.85 5.28 -3.20
C LEU A 60 -3.10 5.38 -2.33
N ILE A 61 -3.00 6.08 -1.21
CA ILE A 61 -4.17 6.32 -0.36
C ILE A 61 -5.19 7.18 -1.09
N LYS A 62 -4.74 8.28 -1.70
CA LYS A 62 -5.62 9.23 -2.36
C LYS A 62 -6.49 8.59 -3.44
N ILE A 63 -5.93 7.68 -4.24
CA ILE A 63 -6.66 7.05 -5.36
C ILE A 63 -7.36 5.76 -4.97
N SER A 64 -7.25 5.31 -3.73
CA SER A 64 -7.81 4.03 -3.32
C SER A 64 -9.33 3.99 -3.41
N SER A 65 -9.87 2.79 -3.55
CA SER A 65 -11.31 2.56 -3.74
C SER A 65 -11.68 1.16 -3.24
N GLY A 66 -12.95 0.78 -3.39
CA GLY A 66 -13.35 -0.61 -3.17
C GLY A 66 -13.32 -1.03 -1.71
N LEU A 67 -13.87 -0.21 -0.83
CA LEU A 67 -13.91 -0.47 0.61
C LEU A 67 -14.55 -1.83 0.95
N LYS A 68 -13.85 -2.62 1.78
CA LYS A 68 -14.38 -3.80 2.44
C LYS A 68 -14.07 -3.74 3.92
N TYR A 69 -15.04 -4.17 4.75
CA TYR A 69 -14.88 -4.19 6.20
C TYR A 69 -14.75 -5.62 6.71
N PHE A 70 -13.86 -5.83 7.68
CA PHE A 70 -13.68 -7.10 8.38
C PHE A 70 -13.62 -6.86 9.89
N PRO A 71 -14.42 -7.55 10.70
CA PRO A 71 -14.29 -7.41 12.15
C PRO A 71 -12.96 -7.99 12.64
N ASN A 72 -12.43 -7.43 13.71
CA ASN A 72 -11.22 -7.97 14.32
C ASN A 72 -11.54 -9.24 15.11
N LYS A 73 -10.78 -10.31 14.82
CA LYS A 73 -10.93 -11.62 15.48
C LYS A 73 -9.70 -12.02 16.28
N LYS A 74 -8.68 -11.15 16.35
CA LYS A 74 -7.41 -11.45 17.01
C LYS A 74 -7.26 -10.62 18.28
N LYS A 75 -7.06 -11.27 19.42
CA LYS A 75 -6.90 -10.60 20.71
C LYS A 75 -5.78 -9.56 20.71
N LYS A 76 -4.68 -9.84 20.02
CA LYS A 76 -3.54 -8.92 19.97
C LYS A 76 -3.89 -7.57 19.33
N HIS A 77 -5.00 -7.50 18.59
CA HIS A 77 -5.45 -6.28 17.94
C HIS A 77 -6.72 -5.67 18.58
N ASN A 78 -7.08 -6.10 19.80
CA ASN A 78 -8.29 -5.58 20.45
C ASN A 78 -8.26 -4.07 20.72
N ASN A 79 -7.07 -3.48 20.82
CA ASN A 79 -6.93 -2.02 20.98
C ASN A 79 -6.63 -1.32 19.67
N ASP A 80 -5.66 -1.80 18.92
CA ASP A 80 -5.20 -1.11 17.72
C ASP A 80 -6.15 -1.29 16.53
N ALA A 81 -7.02 -2.31 16.57
CA ALA A 81 -8.09 -2.51 15.59
C ALA A 81 -9.41 -2.81 16.29
N LYS A 82 -9.73 -2.05 17.32
CA LYS A 82 -10.95 -2.25 18.13
C LYS A 82 -12.20 -2.27 17.27
N TYR A 83 -12.30 -1.39 16.29
CA TYR A 83 -13.46 -1.26 15.42
C TYR A 83 -13.31 -2.03 14.11
N GLY A 84 -12.29 -2.86 14.00
CA GLY A 84 -12.08 -3.77 12.88
C GLY A 84 -11.09 -3.28 11.87
N TRP A 85 -11.19 -3.86 10.69
CA TRP A 85 -10.25 -3.67 9.60
C TRP A 85 -10.98 -3.23 8.34
N TYR A 86 -10.33 -2.35 7.59
CA TYR A 86 -10.80 -1.94 6.27
C TYR A 86 -9.76 -2.30 5.24
N ARG A 87 -10.22 -2.71 4.08
CA ARG A 87 -9.35 -2.99 2.94
C ARG A 87 -9.80 -2.13 1.77
N TYR A 88 -8.86 -1.38 1.24
CA TYR A 88 -9.07 -0.59 0.03
C TYR A 88 -8.19 -1.15 -1.07
N GLU A 89 -8.61 -0.97 -2.31
CA GLU A 89 -7.81 -1.36 -3.46
C GLU A 89 -7.11 -0.13 -4.03
N SER A 90 -5.86 -0.32 -4.48
CA SER A 90 -5.10 0.73 -5.14
C SER A 90 -4.24 0.12 -6.24
N ARG A 91 -3.59 0.97 -7.01
CA ARG A 91 -2.78 0.54 -8.14
C ARG A 91 -1.60 1.47 -8.31
N PHE A 92 -0.51 0.93 -8.83
CA PHE A 92 0.62 1.75 -9.24
C PHE A 92 1.38 1.06 -10.38
N ALA A 93 2.15 1.85 -11.11
CA ALA A 93 2.97 1.34 -12.19
C ALA A 93 4.44 1.64 -11.92
N LEU A 94 5.29 0.68 -12.23
CA LEU A 94 6.73 0.86 -12.15
C LEU A 94 7.34 0.70 -13.53
N PRO A 95 8.20 1.63 -13.94
CA PRO A 95 8.87 1.52 -15.23
C PRO A 95 9.90 0.40 -15.22
N VAL A 96 10.05 -0.26 -16.36
CA VAL A 96 11.14 -1.20 -16.61
C VAL A 96 12.06 -0.56 -17.64
N PHE A 97 13.31 -0.38 -17.29
CA PHE A 97 14.30 0.31 -18.11
C PHE A 97 15.14 -0.67 -18.93
N GLY A 98 15.44 -0.29 -20.15
CA GLY A 98 16.41 -0.98 -20.97
C GLY A 98 17.85 -0.58 -20.63
N GLU A 99 18.80 -1.16 -21.38
CA GLU A 99 20.23 -0.93 -21.12
C GLU A 99 20.63 0.54 -21.29
N ASP A 100 19.97 1.25 -22.19
CA ASP A 100 20.26 2.66 -22.46
C ASP A 100 19.46 3.61 -21.58
N GLY A 101 18.76 3.08 -20.57
CA GLY A 101 17.93 3.90 -19.69
C GLY A 101 16.58 4.26 -20.25
N GLU A 102 16.23 3.79 -21.45
CA GLU A 102 14.91 4.01 -22.03
C GLU A 102 13.85 3.17 -21.30
N ILE A 103 12.62 3.66 -21.26
CA ILE A 103 11.50 2.90 -20.68
C ILE A 103 11.01 1.90 -21.72
N LEU A 104 11.13 0.62 -21.39
CA LEU A 104 10.66 -0.47 -22.25
C LEU A 104 9.18 -0.74 -22.09
N ARG A 105 8.68 -0.67 -20.85
CA ARG A 105 7.30 -0.95 -20.50
C ARG A 105 7.05 -0.52 -19.06
N PHE A 106 5.80 -0.58 -18.65
CA PHE A 106 5.41 -0.43 -17.26
C PHE A 106 4.85 -1.75 -16.74
N ASN A 107 5.23 -2.13 -15.54
CA ASN A 107 4.57 -3.19 -14.80
C ASN A 107 3.53 -2.55 -13.90
N VAL A 108 2.27 -2.95 -14.06
CA VAL A 108 1.17 -2.44 -13.25
C VAL A 108 0.87 -3.44 -12.15
N PHE A 109 0.75 -2.93 -10.93
CA PHE A 109 0.48 -3.75 -9.76
C PHE A 109 -0.83 -3.32 -9.11
N HIS A 110 -1.67 -4.30 -8.80
CA HIS A 110 -2.80 -4.13 -7.89
C HIS A 110 -2.35 -4.43 -6.48
N VAL A 111 -2.86 -3.69 -5.53
CA VAL A 111 -2.54 -3.88 -4.11
C VAL A 111 -3.79 -3.69 -3.27
N ALA A 112 -3.80 -4.33 -2.11
CA ALA A 112 -4.80 -4.10 -1.07
C ALA A 112 -4.14 -3.31 0.04
N MET A 113 -4.73 -2.18 0.38
CA MET A 113 -4.28 -1.36 1.51
C MET A 113 -5.07 -1.78 2.73
N LEU A 114 -4.39 -2.35 3.70
CA LEU A 114 -5.01 -2.81 4.95
C LEU A 114 -4.95 -1.68 5.97
N VAL A 115 -6.12 -1.29 6.49
CA VAL A 115 -6.27 -0.16 7.39
C VAL A 115 -6.94 -0.66 8.67
N ARG A 116 -6.34 -0.35 9.83
CA ARG A 116 -6.92 -0.69 11.12
C ARG A 116 -7.74 0.49 11.65
N HIS A 117 -8.90 0.19 12.23
CA HIS A 117 -9.76 1.19 12.85
C HIS A 117 -9.54 1.10 14.36
N ALA A 118 -8.76 2.00 14.88
CA ALA A 118 -8.24 1.94 16.24
C ALA A 118 -9.25 2.42 17.30
N ARG A 119 -8.92 2.16 18.55
CA ARG A 119 -9.73 2.57 19.70
C ARG A 119 -9.96 4.07 19.76
N ASP A 120 -9.00 4.88 19.29
CA ASP A 120 -9.13 6.34 19.26
C ASP A 120 -10.10 6.83 18.18
N GLY A 121 -10.71 5.92 17.41
CA GLY A 121 -11.63 6.23 16.32
C GLY A 121 -10.96 6.56 15.01
N LYS A 122 -9.64 6.59 14.96
CA LYS A 122 -8.88 6.90 13.74
C LYS A 122 -8.55 5.64 12.96
N LYS A 123 -8.43 5.79 11.66
CA LYS A 123 -8.02 4.73 10.76
C LYS A 123 -6.55 4.90 10.42
N TYR A 124 -5.77 3.83 10.58
CA TYR A 124 -4.33 3.84 10.35
C TYR A 124 -3.95 2.83 9.27
N LEU A 125 -3.11 3.24 8.35
CA LEU A 125 -2.55 2.30 7.38
C LEU A 125 -1.69 1.28 8.15
N TYR A 126 -1.96 -0.01 7.92
CA TYR A 126 -1.27 -1.08 8.62
C TYR A 126 -0.25 -1.78 7.73
N ASP A 127 -0.66 -2.11 6.50
CA ASP A 127 0.20 -2.80 5.55
C ASP A 127 -0.35 -2.63 4.14
N ILE A 128 0.47 -2.97 3.15
CA ILE A 128 0.05 -3.13 1.76
C ILE A 128 0.23 -4.61 1.42
N MET A 129 -0.84 -5.23 0.97
CA MET A 129 -0.92 -6.68 0.80
C MET A 129 -1.46 -7.05 -0.57
N ASN A 130 -1.49 -8.36 -0.84
CA ASN A 130 -2.08 -8.92 -2.06
C ASN A 130 -1.55 -8.26 -3.33
N ILE A 131 -0.24 -8.06 -3.38
CA ILE A 131 0.41 -7.44 -4.52
C ILE A 131 0.35 -8.40 -5.70
N LYS A 132 -0.27 -7.94 -6.78
CA LYS A 132 -0.40 -8.74 -8.01
C LYS A 132 0.01 -7.90 -9.20
N LYS A 133 0.96 -8.43 -9.95
CA LYS A 133 1.32 -7.84 -11.23
C LYS A 133 0.15 -8.07 -12.19
N GLU A 134 -0.41 -6.99 -12.69
CA GLU A 134 -1.61 -7.05 -13.52
C GLU A 134 -1.26 -7.36 -14.95
N THR A 135 -0.60 -6.45 -15.62
CA THR A 135 -0.27 -6.55 -17.03
C THR A 135 0.94 -5.69 -17.33
N ASN A 136 1.79 -6.13 -18.24
CA ASN A 136 2.84 -5.27 -18.78
C ASN A 136 2.23 -4.35 -19.82
N ILE A 137 2.45 -3.04 -19.66
CA ILE A 137 1.97 -2.04 -20.61
C ILE A 137 3.15 -1.59 -21.44
N PHE A 138 3.07 -1.81 -22.75
CA PHE A 138 4.11 -1.42 -23.69
C PHE A 138 3.75 -0.09 -24.35
N TRP A 139 4.71 0.81 -24.49
CA TRP A 139 4.50 2.08 -25.15
C TRP A 139 3.85 1.94 -26.53
N LYS A 140 4.30 0.94 -27.28
CA LYS A 140 3.80 0.69 -28.64
C LYS A 140 2.41 0.10 -28.71
N SER A 141 1.84 -0.26 -27.56
CA SER A 141 0.51 -0.84 -27.47
C SER A 141 -0.59 0.20 -27.33
N PHE A 142 -0.21 1.46 -27.11
CA PHE A 142 -1.19 2.53 -26.96
C PHE A 142 -1.57 3.09 -28.32
N PRO A 143 -2.86 3.27 -28.58
CA PRO A 143 -3.29 3.95 -29.80
C PRO A 143 -2.82 5.41 -29.78
N ASP A 144 -2.54 5.93 -30.95
CA ASP A 144 -2.13 7.33 -31.12
C ASP A 144 -3.33 8.27 -30.92
#